data_65e64b92559c9c593087e91887fb4457
#
_entry.id   65e64b92559c9c593087e91887fb4457
#
_cell.length_a   1.000
_cell.length_b   1.000
_cell.length_c   1.000
_cell.angle_alpha   90.00
_cell.angle_beta   90.00
_cell.angle_gamma   90.00
#
_symmetry.space_group_name_H-M   'P 1'
#
loop_
_entity.id
_entity.type
_entity.pdbx_description
1 polymer ?
#
loop_
_entity_poly.entity_id
_entity_poly.type
_entity_poly.pdbx_seq_one_letter_code
_entity_poly.pdbx_strand_id
1 'polypeptide(L)'
;MMKNVIKLIFLLFDLVIGCCVLLHAQVDEKLKADIVSTGYVHSPLPLDETKAFETFGLKKKVLETVMLCDMEDFSKWSHKGIGKIGLTDERSKSGKHSLRLEAPAHPEKILGWGLGRGTCMASYDIGGVNWEGYNRLKFYIYPTCEGARSIYLNLYVENDGEIKVPDIYGREGYHEINLKNNQWNECFVEMSGLARDKVTKISFAIEVFGKERTMGDSLRFDVDAVELQKVENPETVKGWMPAQNRIIFSTTGYSIESPKSAIVNVEKHGGQFQLKDAATQAIVYTGPVRKEKTGLGEFETIDFSDFKTQGRYVIQVGDVTTLPFYIHQDVWDDSAWRMVNFLFCERCGYPVPGKHGACHNDLHATYNGHIIPINGGWHDAADMSQQTLQTGEIAYSLLLMAERAKEKGNVDLYNRLMEEALWGMDYVMKTRLGDGYRAQTWGTNLWTDGKVGTDDDAGRRELLVHNGALENFLLAGIEAYASMRIENDEALKGNLKKIAKEDFGYAMKRFNELGFAELIKKGGGHAAMASESQYHANISWAASMLYKLTGEQQYADEAVKAIRYTLQCQRTEPLKDKDKTCGFFYRDLARKSIVHYTHQSRDYAYMEALAALCETQSGHAEYCLLYTSDA
;
A
#
# COMPACT_ATOMS: atom_id res chain seq x y z
N MET A 1 -18.86 60.49 14.18
CA MET A 1 -17.97 59.51 14.79
C MET A 1 -18.54 58.06 14.70
N MET A 2 -19.76 57.83 15.13
CA MET A 2 -20.40 56.49 15.14
C MET A 2 -20.55 55.81 13.75
N LYS A 3 -20.85 56.55 12.66
CA LYS A 3 -20.96 56.03 11.29
C LYS A 3 -19.63 55.52 10.71
N ASN A 4 -18.50 56.10 11.14
CA ASN A 4 -17.17 55.64 10.67
C ASN A 4 -16.66 54.43 11.44
N VAL A 5 -17.08 54.25 12.71
CA VAL A 5 -16.77 53.08 13.50
C VAL A 5 -17.55 51.86 12.98
N ILE A 6 -18.81 52.03 12.61
CA ILE A 6 -19.63 50.97 12.01
C ILE A 6 -19.07 50.52 10.65
N LYS A 7 -18.63 51.49 9.80
CA LYS A 7 -17.95 51.14 8.53
C LYS A 7 -16.62 50.39 8.73
N LEU A 8 -15.86 50.76 9.78
CA LEU A 8 -14.60 50.07 10.10
C LEU A 8 -14.85 48.64 10.63
N ILE A 9 -15.92 48.47 11.41
CA ILE A 9 -16.34 47.13 11.91
C ILE A 9 -16.81 46.24 10.75
N PHE A 10 -17.59 46.78 9.80
CA PHE A 10 -17.99 46.02 8.62
C PHE A 10 -16.80 45.69 7.71
N LEU A 11 -15.85 46.63 7.51
CA LEU A 11 -14.62 46.35 6.75
C LEU A 11 -13.71 45.32 7.44
N LEU A 12 -13.62 45.33 8.76
CA LEU A 12 -12.90 44.33 9.54
C LEU A 12 -13.63 42.96 9.51
N PHE A 13 -14.97 42.98 9.51
CA PHE A 13 -15.78 41.77 9.39
C PHE A 13 -15.65 41.14 7.99
N ASP A 14 -15.67 41.96 6.93
CA ASP A 14 -15.45 41.49 5.55
C ASP A 14 -14.00 41.04 5.33
N LEU A 15 -13.00 41.65 5.99
CA LEU A 15 -11.62 41.21 5.96
C LEU A 15 -11.41 39.89 6.71
N VAL A 16 -12.09 39.72 7.86
CA VAL A 16 -12.03 38.46 8.64
C VAL A 16 -12.79 37.34 7.94
N ILE A 17 -13.96 37.65 7.34
CA ILE A 17 -14.71 36.69 6.52
C ILE A 17 -13.92 36.37 5.24
N GLY A 18 -13.30 37.33 4.58
CA GLY A 18 -12.44 37.12 3.41
C GLY A 18 -11.20 36.29 3.74
N CYS A 19 -10.56 36.50 4.91
CA CYS A 19 -9.46 35.66 5.38
C CYS A 19 -9.93 34.25 5.80
N CYS A 20 -11.13 34.13 6.39
CA CYS A 20 -11.67 32.80 6.75
C CYS A 20 -12.16 32.02 5.53
N VAL A 21 -12.60 32.69 4.47
CA VAL A 21 -13.04 32.03 3.22
C VAL A 21 -11.85 31.51 2.39
N LEU A 22 -10.65 32.05 2.58
CA LEU A 22 -9.42 31.62 1.90
C LEU A 22 -8.66 30.48 2.62
N LEU A 23 -9.12 30.05 3.79
CA LEU A 23 -8.59 28.86 4.50
C LEU A 23 -9.30 27.56 4.11
N HIS A 24 -9.78 27.48 2.90
CA HIS A 24 -10.44 26.28 2.38
C HIS A 24 -9.41 25.23 1.99
N ALA A 25 -9.80 23.98 1.92
CA ALA A 25 -9.03 22.80 1.57
C ALA A 25 -8.30 22.90 0.21
N GLN A 26 -7.82 24.08 -0.13
CA GLN A 26 -6.87 24.28 -1.21
C GLN A 26 -5.52 23.75 -0.77
N VAL A 27 -4.87 23.03 -1.64
CA VAL A 27 -3.46 22.68 -1.49
C VAL A 27 -2.71 23.96 -1.19
N ASP A 28 -1.96 23.98 -0.10
CA ASP A 28 -1.10 25.11 0.28
C ASP A 28 -0.23 25.50 -0.91
N GLU A 29 -0.30 26.76 -1.35
CA GLU A 29 0.47 27.26 -2.51
C GLU A 29 1.98 27.09 -2.32
N LYS A 30 2.45 27.15 -1.07
CA LYS A 30 3.85 26.82 -0.75
C LYS A 30 4.13 25.35 -0.99
N LEU A 31 3.20 24.45 -0.63
CA LEU A 31 3.33 23.02 -0.89
C LEU A 31 3.36 22.72 -2.39
N LYS A 32 2.50 23.38 -3.19
CA LYS A 32 2.53 23.27 -4.65
C LYS A 32 3.87 23.75 -5.22
N ALA A 33 4.36 24.90 -4.76
CA ALA A 33 5.65 25.43 -5.18
C ALA A 33 6.81 24.49 -4.83
N ASP A 34 6.80 23.92 -3.62
CA ASP A 34 7.80 22.93 -3.19
C ASP A 34 7.75 21.67 -4.05
N ILE A 35 6.56 21.16 -4.36
CA ILE A 35 6.38 19.99 -5.25
C ILE A 35 6.96 20.27 -6.64
N VAL A 36 6.57 21.38 -7.25
CA VAL A 36 7.02 21.74 -8.62
C VAL A 36 8.52 22.03 -8.67
N SER A 37 9.07 22.71 -7.65
CA SER A 37 10.48 23.13 -7.68
C SER A 37 11.46 22.06 -7.20
N THR A 38 11.08 21.23 -6.25
CA THR A 38 11.99 20.30 -5.56
C THR A 38 11.52 18.85 -5.56
N GLY A 39 10.28 18.57 -5.95
CA GLY A 39 9.69 17.24 -5.81
C GLY A 39 9.55 16.78 -4.37
N TYR A 40 9.47 17.70 -3.40
CA TYR A 40 9.49 17.41 -1.99
C TYR A 40 8.34 18.07 -1.22
N VAL A 41 7.67 17.28 -0.39
CA VAL A 41 6.59 17.77 0.48
C VAL A 41 7.14 17.99 1.89
N HIS A 42 7.16 19.27 2.34
CA HIS A 42 7.66 19.64 3.66
C HIS A 42 6.60 19.59 4.76
N SER A 43 5.34 19.78 4.42
CA SER A 43 4.26 19.84 5.40
C SER A 43 3.84 18.44 5.85
N PRO A 44 4.14 18.01 7.07
CA PRO A 44 3.65 16.74 7.58
C PRO A 44 2.14 16.81 7.76
N LEU A 45 1.47 15.66 7.61
CA LEU A 45 0.09 15.54 8.06
C LEU A 45 0.03 15.66 9.59
N PRO A 46 -1.04 16.25 10.15
CA PRO A 46 -1.26 16.18 11.59
C PRO A 46 -1.31 14.72 12.04
N LEU A 47 -0.50 14.37 13.01
CA LEU A 47 -0.47 13.03 13.59
C LEU A 47 -1.23 13.01 14.91
N ASP A 48 -1.97 11.95 15.16
CA ASP A 48 -2.51 11.68 16.48
C ASP A 48 -1.40 11.08 17.36
N GLU A 49 -0.76 11.91 18.16
CA GLU A 49 0.35 11.52 19.05
C GLU A 49 -0.12 10.85 20.37
N THR A 50 -1.40 10.60 20.52
CA THR A 50 -1.96 10.10 21.79
C THR A 50 -1.50 8.69 22.18
N LYS A 51 -0.83 7.95 21.29
CA LYS A 51 -0.23 6.63 21.54
C LYS A 51 -1.20 5.61 22.16
N ALA A 52 -2.50 5.80 21.93
CA ALA A 52 -3.52 4.92 22.49
C ALA A 52 -3.33 3.46 22.07
N PHE A 53 -2.84 3.26 20.86
CA PHE A 53 -2.55 1.93 20.33
C PHE A 53 -1.33 1.28 21.00
N GLU A 54 -0.24 2.03 21.23
CA GLU A 54 0.96 1.53 21.91
C GLU A 54 0.67 1.05 23.33
N THR A 55 -0.31 1.66 24.01
CA THR A 55 -0.67 1.32 25.39
C THR A 55 -1.75 0.25 25.50
N PHE A 56 -2.41 -0.11 24.41
CA PHE A 56 -3.52 -1.07 24.41
C PHE A 56 -3.08 -2.46 24.91
N GLY A 57 -1.96 -2.98 24.42
CA GLY A 57 -1.38 -4.25 24.88
C GLY A 57 -0.97 -4.25 26.34
N LEU A 58 -0.49 -3.10 26.88
CA LEU A 58 -0.06 -2.94 28.27
C LEU A 58 -1.21 -3.02 29.27
N LYS A 59 -2.43 -2.68 28.87
CA LYS A 59 -3.62 -2.63 29.75
C LYS A 59 -4.28 -3.97 30.00
N LYS A 60 -3.89 -5.02 29.28
CA LYS A 60 -4.44 -6.37 29.48
C LYS A 60 -3.99 -6.92 30.82
N LYS A 61 -4.94 -7.45 31.61
CA LYS A 61 -4.62 -8.11 32.88
C LYS A 61 -3.86 -9.39 32.63
N VAL A 62 -2.68 -9.50 33.21
CA VAL A 62 -1.85 -10.70 33.19
C VAL A 62 -2.36 -11.66 34.23
N LEU A 63 -2.71 -12.88 33.83
CA LEU A 63 -3.21 -13.96 34.70
C LEU A 63 -2.07 -14.86 35.18
N GLU A 64 -1.08 -15.10 34.30
CA GLU A 64 0.06 -15.98 34.57
C GLU A 64 1.28 -15.50 33.76
N THR A 65 2.46 -15.64 34.33
CA THR A 65 3.74 -15.35 33.66
C THR A 65 4.72 -16.47 33.95
N VAL A 66 5.40 -16.93 32.91
CA VAL A 66 6.49 -17.90 32.98
C VAL A 66 7.71 -17.31 32.32
N MET A 67 8.83 -17.20 33.06
CA MET A 67 10.11 -16.81 32.49
C MET A 67 10.59 -17.91 31.56
N LEU A 68 10.73 -17.58 30.28
CA LEU A 68 11.24 -18.50 29.25
C LEU A 68 12.77 -18.46 29.17
N CYS A 69 13.32 -17.25 29.20
CA CYS A 69 14.76 -17.01 29.21
C CYS A 69 15.09 -15.69 29.90
N ASP A 70 15.93 -15.75 30.93
CA ASP A 70 16.41 -14.61 31.74
C ASP A 70 17.77 -14.08 31.26
N MET A 71 18.30 -14.63 30.15
CA MET A 71 19.61 -14.29 29.58
C MET A 71 20.83 -14.54 30.50
N GLU A 72 20.69 -15.38 31.52
CA GLU A 72 21.83 -15.76 32.40
C GLU A 72 22.55 -17.04 31.90
N ASP A 73 21.93 -17.82 31.01
CA ASP A 73 22.48 -19.03 30.40
C ASP A 73 22.49 -18.93 28.87
N PHE A 74 23.69 -19.03 28.27
CA PHE A 74 23.89 -18.97 26.83
C PHE A 74 23.77 -20.33 26.13
N SER A 75 23.74 -21.44 26.88
CA SER A 75 23.88 -22.81 26.33
C SER A 75 22.83 -23.21 25.29
N LYS A 76 21.62 -22.64 25.36
CA LYS A 76 20.52 -22.89 24.42
C LYS A 76 20.47 -21.93 23.23
N TRP A 77 21.39 -20.96 23.18
CA TRP A 77 21.45 -20.00 22.10
C TRP A 77 22.37 -20.49 20.98
N SER A 78 21.96 -20.26 19.76
CA SER A 78 22.75 -20.52 18.55
C SER A 78 22.75 -19.31 17.63
N HIS A 79 23.85 -19.12 16.90
CA HIS A 79 24.03 -18.03 15.96
C HIS A 79 23.97 -18.54 14.51
N LYS A 80 23.34 -17.76 13.64
CA LYS A 80 23.35 -17.98 12.18
C LYS A 80 23.51 -16.65 11.45
N GLY A 81 24.33 -16.64 10.42
CA GLY A 81 24.49 -15.53 9.49
C GLY A 81 25.69 -14.65 9.76
N ILE A 82 25.56 -13.35 9.54
CA ILE A 82 26.61 -12.35 9.74
C ILE A 82 26.67 -11.87 11.19
N GLY A 83 27.76 -11.17 11.54
CA GLY A 83 27.91 -10.59 12.87
C GLY A 83 28.17 -11.61 13.95
N LYS A 84 27.74 -11.31 15.17
CA LYS A 84 27.95 -12.14 16.35
C LYS A 84 26.81 -11.99 17.35
N ILE A 85 26.68 -12.99 18.23
CA ILE A 85 25.81 -12.92 19.40
C ILE A 85 26.60 -13.29 20.66
N GLY A 86 26.13 -12.87 21.81
CA GLY A 86 26.73 -13.22 23.10
C GLY A 86 26.03 -12.54 24.27
N LEU A 87 26.33 -12.98 25.49
CA LEU A 87 25.87 -12.27 26.68
C LEU A 87 26.69 -11.01 26.89
N THR A 88 26.04 -9.96 27.39
CA THR A 88 26.68 -8.71 27.78
C THR A 88 26.21 -8.27 29.17
N ASP A 89 27.11 -7.70 29.96
CA ASP A 89 26.86 -7.10 31.26
C ASP A 89 26.78 -5.55 31.20
N GLU A 90 26.93 -4.96 30.01
CA GLU A 90 26.83 -3.50 29.85
C GLU A 90 25.48 -2.97 30.28
N ARG A 91 24.42 -3.75 30.04
CA ARG A 91 23.07 -3.43 30.46
C ARG A 91 22.19 -4.68 30.52
N SER A 92 21.29 -4.70 31.50
CA SER A 92 20.26 -5.72 31.63
C SER A 92 18.96 -5.07 32.08
N LYS A 93 17.86 -5.72 31.82
CA LYS A 93 16.54 -5.35 32.33
C LYS A 93 16.19 -6.20 33.54
N SER A 94 16.65 -7.44 33.56
CA SER A 94 16.52 -8.40 34.63
C SER A 94 17.88 -9.11 34.82
N GLY A 95 18.18 -9.57 36.02
CA GLY A 95 19.44 -10.26 36.28
C GLY A 95 20.69 -9.42 36.04
N LYS A 96 21.75 -10.04 35.50
CA LYS A 96 23.07 -9.42 35.27
C LYS A 96 23.38 -9.23 33.78
N HIS A 97 22.81 -10.05 32.93
CA HIS A 97 23.15 -10.09 31.51
C HIS A 97 21.92 -9.82 30.61
N SER A 98 22.19 -9.42 29.40
CA SER A 98 21.28 -9.46 28.29
C SER A 98 21.92 -10.14 27.07
N LEU A 99 21.15 -10.62 26.14
CA LEU A 99 21.62 -11.19 24.88
C LEU A 99 21.89 -10.07 23.88
N ARG A 100 23.14 -9.90 23.48
CA ARG A 100 23.54 -8.95 22.44
C ARG A 100 23.59 -9.61 21.07
N LEU A 101 22.88 -9.02 20.09
CA LEU A 101 23.09 -9.24 18.68
C LEU A 101 23.85 -8.03 18.13
N GLU A 102 24.93 -8.27 17.41
CA GLU A 102 25.72 -7.21 16.76
C GLU A 102 26.02 -7.61 15.31
N ALA A 103 25.59 -6.78 14.38
CA ALA A 103 25.80 -6.98 12.96
C ALA A 103 26.53 -5.78 12.33
N PRO A 104 27.48 -5.99 11.40
CA PRO A 104 28.06 -4.90 10.62
C PRO A 104 26.96 -4.24 9.80
N ALA A 105 26.96 -2.92 9.70
CA ALA A 105 26.02 -2.18 8.88
C ALA A 105 26.19 -2.48 7.38
N HIS A 106 27.42 -2.82 6.99
CA HIS A 106 27.84 -3.06 5.60
C HIS A 106 28.62 -4.38 5.50
N PRO A 107 27.91 -5.53 5.41
CA PRO A 107 28.60 -6.80 5.24
C PRO A 107 29.27 -6.84 3.86
N GLU A 108 30.55 -7.21 3.81
CA GLU A 108 31.31 -7.41 2.57
C GLU A 108 30.77 -8.58 1.76
N LYS A 109 30.13 -9.53 2.41
CA LYS A 109 29.62 -10.75 1.81
C LYS A 109 28.12 -10.67 1.52
N ILE A 110 27.74 -10.94 0.30
CA ILE A 110 26.34 -11.06 -0.11
C ILE A 110 25.78 -12.36 0.48
N LEU A 111 24.74 -12.26 1.28
CA LEU A 111 23.97 -13.39 1.80
C LEU A 111 22.52 -13.24 1.34
N GLY A 112 22.15 -13.88 0.23
CA GLY A 112 20.81 -13.78 -0.35
C GLY A 112 20.67 -12.67 -1.40
N TRP A 113 19.66 -11.84 -1.30
CA TRP A 113 19.40 -10.76 -2.26
C TRP A 113 20.29 -9.55 -2.01
N GLY A 114 21.11 -9.23 -2.97
CA GLY A 114 21.72 -7.92 -3.06
C GLY A 114 23.01 -7.69 -2.30
N LEU A 115 23.72 -6.63 -2.69
CA LEU A 115 24.95 -6.14 -2.05
C LEU A 115 24.62 -5.53 -0.68
N GLY A 116 25.49 -5.81 0.30
CA GLY A 116 25.36 -5.25 1.62
C GLY A 116 24.19 -5.81 2.43
N ARG A 117 23.58 -6.91 2.00
CA ARG A 117 22.50 -7.59 2.69
C ARG A 117 22.99 -8.78 3.48
N GLY A 118 22.47 -8.95 4.69
CA GLY A 118 22.75 -10.12 5.52
C GLY A 118 21.84 -10.17 6.73
N THR A 119 21.81 -11.33 7.37
CA THR A 119 21.02 -11.56 8.58
C THR A 119 21.91 -11.99 9.71
N CYS A 120 21.82 -11.34 10.88
CA CYS A 120 22.39 -11.79 12.14
C CYS A 120 21.26 -12.36 12.98
N MET A 121 21.23 -13.66 13.19
CA MET A 121 20.15 -14.33 13.88
C MET A 121 20.63 -15.04 15.15
N ALA A 122 19.94 -14.80 16.23
CA ALA A 122 20.07 -15.50 17.50
C ALA A 122 18.85 -16.38 17.72
N SER A 123 19.04 -17.69 17.85
CA SER A 123 17.97 -18.67 18.02
C SER A 123 18.06 -19.36 19.36
N TYR A 124 16.96 -19.40 20.11
CA TYR A 124 16.83 -20.12 21.39
C TYR A 124 16.04 -21.41 21.20
N ASP A 125 16.62 -22.53 21.60
CA ASP A 125 15.98 -23.83 21.52
C ASP A 125 14.92 -24.01 22.61
N ILE A 126 13.69 -24.27 22.19
CA ILE A 126 12.53 -24.52 23.06
C ILE A 126 12.30 -26.01 23.27
N GLY A 127 12.74 -26.86 22.34
CA GLY A 127 12.66 -28.32 22.46
C GLY A 127 11.28 -28.91 22.15
N GLY A 128 10.40 -28.21 21.45
CA GLY A 128 9.10 -28.74 21.02
C GLY A 128 8.04 -28.76 22.11
N VAL A 129 7.87 -27.65 22.79
CA VAL A 129 6.91 -27.48 23.91
C VAL A 129 5.58 -26.91 23.41
N ASN A 130 4.45 -27.40 23.97
CA ASN A 130 3.13 -26.86 23.73
C ASN A 130 2.92 -25.53 24.49
N TRP A 131 2.60 -24.46 23.75
CA TRP A 131 2.33 -23.13 24.28
C TRP A 131 0.86 -22.71 24.18
N GLU A 132 -0.06 -23.60 23.86
CA GLU A 132 -1.48 -23.24 23.69
C GLU A 132 -2.10 -22.64 24.98
N GLY A 133 -1.55 -22.97 26.17
CA GLY A 133 -1.96 -22.39 27.45
C GLY A 133 -1.60 -20.89 27.61
N TYR A 134 -0.72 -20.37 26.78
CA TYR A 134 -0.27 -18.98 26.78
C TYR A 134 -0.71 -18.26 25.51
N ASN A 135 -0.89 -16.95 25.58
CA ASN A 135 -1.43 -16.17 24.45
C ASN A 135 -0.62 -14.90 24.14
N ARG A 136 0.46 -14.64 24.90
CA ARG A 136 1.36 -13.51 24.70
C ARG A 136 2.80 -13.90 24.97
N LEU A 137 3.71 -13.40 24.13
CA LEU A 137 5.15 -13.35 24.39
C LEU A 137 5.52 -11.92 24.75
N LYS A 138 6.26 -11.74 25.86
CA LYS A 138 6.76 -10.45 26.33
C LYS A 138 8.26 -10.50 26.45
N PHE A 139 8.95 -9.40 26.11
CA PHE A 139 10.39 -9.27 26.22
C PHE A 139 10.81 -7.80 26.17
N TYR A 140 12.09 -7.53 26.40
CA TYR A 140 12.66 -6.20 26.30
C TYR A 140 13.75 -6.16 25.25
N ILE A 141 13.83 -5.03 24.50
CA ILE A 141 14.89 -4.79 23.52
C ILE A 141 15.47 -3.39 23.71
N TYR A 142 16.79 -3.30 23.71
CA TYR A 142 17.53 -2.04 23.69
C TYR A 142 18.34 -1.94 22.41
N PRO A 143 17.91 -1.15 21.42
CA PRO A 143 18.68 -0.92 20.19
C PRO A 143 19.73 0.16 20.40
N THR A 144 20.88 0.01 19.73
CA THR A 144 21.92 1.03 19.58
C THR A 144 22.28 1.10 18.10
N CYS A 145 21.65 2.02 17.37
CA CYS A 145 21.76 2.17 15.93
C CYS A 145 21.94 3.66 15.62
N GLU A 146 23.18 4.10 15.39
CA GLU A 146 23.52 5.49 15.18
C GLU A 146 22.83 6.08 13.94
N GLY A 147 22.12 7.21 14.10
CA GLY A 147 21.48 7.95 13.01
C GLY A 147 20.42 7.16 12.24
N ALA A 148 19.96 6.02 12.76
CA ALA A 148 18.98 5.19 12.09
C ALA A 148 17.60 5.88 11.99
N ARG A 149 16.98 5.84 10.81
CA ARG A 149 15.64 6.37 10.55
C ARG A 149 14.54 5.39 10.93
N SER A 150 14.78 4.10 10.72
CA SER A 150 13.87 3.02 11.08
C SER A 150 14.63 1.97 11.88
N ILE A 151 14.11 1.63 13.04
CA ILE A 151 14.75 0.68 13.95
C ILE A 151 13.73 -0.42 14.24
N TYR A 152 14.06 -1.62 13.81
CA TYR A 152 13.26 -2.80 14.05
C TYR A 152 14.13 -4.04 14.24
N LEU A 153 13.57 -5.03 14.93
CA LEU A 153 14.13 -6.35 15.07
C LEU A 153 13.06 -7.37 14.68
N ASN A 154 13.48 -8.41 13.98
CA ASN A 154 12.56 -9.48 13.58
C ASN A 154 12.54 -10.56 14.66
N LEU A 155 11.34 -11.05 14.97
CA LEU A 155 11.10 -12.23 15.79
C LEU A 155 10.49 -13.32 14.94
N TYR A 156 10.96 -14.55 15.11
CA TYR A 156 10.39 -15.75 14.52
C TYR A 156 10.01 -16.72 15.64
N VAL A 157 8.81 -17.29 15.55
CA VAL A 157 8.33 -18.38 16.38
C VAL A 157 8.14 -19.60 15.49
N GLU A 158 8.97 -20.62 15.66
CA GLU A 158 8.91 -21.82 14.85
C GLU A 158 8.09 -22.91 15.55
N ASN A 159 7.10 -23.48 14.85
CA ASN A 159 6.23 -24.53 15.34
C ASN A 159 6.30 -25.76 14.43
N ASP A 160 6.53 -26.94 15.00
CA ASP A 160 6.58 -28.24 14.30
C ASP A 160 5.46 -29.18 14.78
N GLY A 161 4.31 -28.61 15.10
CA GLY A 161 3.11 -29.32 15.54
C GLY A 161 2.23 -29.78 14.37
N GLU A 162 1.05 -30.28 14.73
CA GLU A 162 0.02 -30.69 13.78
C GLU A 162 -0.78 -29.51 13.24
N ILE A 163 -0.92 -28.47 14.06
CA ILE A 163 -1.64 -27.24 13.68
C ILE A 163 -0.80 -26.44 12.71
N LYS A 164 -1.35 -26.13 11.55
CA LYS A 164 -0.71 -25.27 10.53
C LYS A 164 -1.62 -24.08 10.23
N VAL A 165 -1.03 -22.89 10.20
CA VAL A 165 -1.69 -21.67 9.73
C VAL A 165 -1.12 -21.39 8.32
N PRO A 166 -1.91 -21.55 7.25
CA PRO A 166 -1.40 -21.36 5.90
C PRO A 166 -0.94 -19.91 5.66
N ASP A 167 0.32 -19.74 5.30
CA ASP A 167 0.86 -18.48 4.76
C ASP A 167 1.57 -18.81 3.44
N ILE A 168 1.08 -18.23 2.33
CA ILE A 168 1.65 -18.44 0.99
C ILE A 168 3.11 -17.99 0.86
N TYR A 169 3.58 -17.13 1.76
CA TYR A 169 4.96 -16.63 1.81
C TYR A 169 5.83 -17.37 2.83
N GLY A 170 5.27 -18.34 3.56
CA GLY A 170 6.00 -19.07 4.59
C GLY A 170 6.49 -18.19 5.76
N ARG A 171 5.76 -17.12 6.07
CA ARG A 171 6.09 -16.17 7.14
C ARG A 171 5.33 -16.44 8.44
N GLU A 172 4.73 -17.59 8.56
CA GLU A 172 4.06 -18.02 9.78
C GLU A 172 5.01 -17.87 10.99
N GLY A 173 4.53 -17.18 12.03
CA GLY A 173 5.33 -16.88 13.23
C GLY A 173 6.33 -15.72 13.08
N TYR A 174 6.39 -15.03 11.93
CA TYR A 174 7.23 -13.86 11.73
C TYR A 174 6.57 -12.58 12.27
N HIS A 175 7.35 -11.79 12.99
CA HIS A 175 6.94 -10.48 13.51
C HIS A 175 8.07 -9.46 13.34
N GLU A 176 7.74 -8.29 12.83
CA GLU A 176 8.62 -7.13 12.81
C GLU A 176 8.27 -6.22 14.00
N ILE A 177 9.25 -5.91 14.82
CA ILE A 177 9.05 -5.15 16.05
C ILE A 177 9.75 -3.80 15.91
N ASN A 178 8.97 -2.74 15.76
CA ASN A 178 9.46 -1.38 15.68
C ASN A 178 9.90 -0.86 17.05
N LEU A 179 11.04 -0.17 17.10
CA LEU A 179 11.74 0.16 18.32
C LEU A 179 12.17 1.63 18.36
N LYS A 180 12.31 2.15 19.57
CA LYS A 180 12.93 3.46 19.85
C LYS A 180 14.38 3.24 20.24
N ASN A 181 15.28 4.03 19.62
CA ASN A 181 16.72 3.93 19.82
C ASN A 181 17.15 4.34 21.23
N ASN A 182 18.25 3.77 21.71
CA ASN A 182 18.93 4.13 22.95
C ASN A 182 18.05 4.09 24.21
N GLN A 183 17.07 3.19 24.22
CA GLN A 183 16.25 2.93 25.41
C GLN A 183 15.71 1.50 25.41
N TRP A 184 15.34 0.99 26.59
CA TRP A 184 14.61 -0.25 26.71
C TRP A 184 13.19 -0.08 26.16
N ASN A 185 12.83 -0.91 25.21
CA ASN A 185 11.47 -1.04 24.68
C ASN A 185 10.83 -2.28 25.31
N GLU A 186 9.68 -2.13 25.91
CA GLU A 186 8.85 -3.23 26.37
C GLU A 186 8.04 -3.73 25.18
N CYS A 187 8.25 -4.97 24.77
CA CYS A 187 7.71 -5.55 23.55
C CYS A 187 6.74 -6.68 23.87
N PHE A 188 5.65 -6.74 23.08
CA PHE A 188 4.64 -7.79 23.19
C PHE A 188 4.35 -8.37 21.82
N VAL A 189 4.15 -9.68 21.78
CA VAL A 189 3.62 -10.38 20.61
C VAL A 189 2.43 -11.20 21.06
N GLU A 190 1.25 -10.86 20.53
CA GLU A 190 0.02 -11.63 20.78
C GLU A 190 0.05 -12.89 19.92
N MET A 191 -0.13 -14.04 20.54
CA MET A 191 0.08 -15.33 19.90
C MET A 191 -1.20 -16.13 19.68
N SER A 192 -2.37 -15.57 19.98
CA SER A 192 -3.64 -16.33 19.90
C SER A 192 -3.93 -16.88 18.50
N GLY A 193 -3.47 -16.20 17.44
CA GLY A 193 -3.61 -16.60 16.04
C GLY A 193 -2.48 -17.48 15.51
N LEU A 194 -1.45 -17.76 16.30
CA LEU A 194 -0.31 -18.57 15.85
C LEU A 194 -0.51 -20.05 16.19
N ALA A 195 -0.04 -20.93 15.30
CA ALA A 195 0.16 -22.34 15.61
C ALA A 195 1.28 -22.45 16.67
N ARG A 196 1.01 -23.10 17.79
CA ARG A 196 1.92 -23.18 18.94
C ARG A 196 1.75 -24.44 19.77
N ASP A 197 1.24 -25.49 19.13
CA ASP A 197 1.05 -26.80 19.74
C ASP A 197 2.38 -27.55 19.97
N LYS A 198 3.46 -27.16 19.23
CA LYS A 198 4.80 -27.74 19.40
C LYS A 198 5.86 -26.72 18.99
N VAL A 199 6.06 -25.70 19.81
CA VAL A 199 7.07 -24.66 19.55
C VAL A 199 8.48 -25.23 19.74
N THR A 200 9.27 -25.15 18.69
CA THR A 200 10.64 -25.69 18.66
C THR A 200 11.69 -24.61 18.94
N LYS A 201 11.44 -23.39 18.51
CA LYS A 201 12.44 -22.33 18.55
C LYS A 201 11.81 -20.94 18.54
N ILE A 202 12.47 -19.99 19.19
CA ILE A 202 12.30 -18.56 18.94
C ILE A 202 13.61 -17.98 18.41
N SER A 203 13.53 -17.01 17.49
CA SER A 203 14.73 -16.38 16.95
C SER A 203 14.54 -14.86 16.85
N PHE A 204 15.57 -14.13 17.28
CA PHE A 204 15.68 -12.68 17.06
C PHE A 204 16.66 -12.45 15.91
N ALA A 205 16.33 -11.57 14.98
CA ALA A 205 17.15 -11.35 13.80
C ALA A 205 17.27 -9.89 13.43
N ILE A 206 18.52 -9.45 13.19
CA ILE A 206 18.84 -8.18 12.54
C ILE A 206 18.94 -8.47 11.05
N GLU A 207 18.15 -7.81 10.23
CA GLU A 207 18.33 -7.79 8.79
C GLU A 207 19.07 -6.53 8.37
N VAL A 208 20.15 -6.69 7.60
CA VAL A 208 21.01 -5.60 7.13
C VAL A 208 20.79 -5.40 5.63
N PHE A 209 20.47 -4.17 5.23
CA PHE A 209 20.17 -3.81 3.85
C PHE A 209 21.03 -2.67 3.30
N GLY A 210 22.13 -2.31 3.98
CA GLY A 210 23.00 -1.24 3.56
C GLY A 210 23.02 -0.07 4.55
N LYS A 211 23.55 1.08 4.12
CA LYS A 211 23.78 2.25 4.98
C LYS A 211 22.53 2.97 5.46
N GLU A 212 21.43 2.80 4.78
CA GLU A 212 20.16 3.45 5.11
C GLU A 212 19.62 3.06 6.51
N ARG A 213 20.08 1.95 7.07
CA ARG A 213 19.65 1.49 8.40
C ARG A 213 20.38 2.15 9.56
N THR A 214 21.62 2.60 9.35
CA THR A 214 22.40 3.30 10.36
C THR A 214 23.50 4.14 9.71
N MET A 215 23.89 5.22 10.37
CA MET A 215 25.07 6.01 9.99
C MET A 215 26.36 5.45 10.62
N GLY A 216 26.24 4.54 11.58
CA GLY A 216 27.36 3.86 12.21
C GLY A 216 27.82 2.61 11.46
N ASP A 217 28.91 2.00 11.93
CA ASP A 217 29.49 0.81 11.32
C ASP A 217 28.78 -0.49 11.72
N SER A 218 27.95 -0.45 12.76
CA SER A 218 27.24 -1.62 13.29
C SER A 218 25.85 -1.31 13.82
N LEU A 219 25.00 -2.32 13.80
CA LEU A 219 23.69 -2.36 14.46
C LEU A 219 23.81 -3.26 15.68
N ARG A 220 23.38 -2.79 16.84
CA ARG A 220 23.39 -3.55 18.09
C ARG A 220 22.01 -3.56 18.73
N PHE A 221 21.60 -4.74 19.19
CA PHE A 221 20.34 -4.96 19.91
C PHE A 221 20.63 -5.85 21.11
N ASP A 222 20.28 -5.37 22.29
CA ASP A 222 20.32 -6.15 23.52
C ASP A 222 18.90 -6.62 23.85
N VAL A 223 18.69 -7.93 23.95
CA VAL A 223 17.39 -8.56 24.25
C VAL A 223 17.43 -9.14 25.65
N ASP A 224 16.34 -9.00 26.41
CA ASP A 224 16.29 -9.47 27.79
C ASP A 224 14.88 -9.89 28.23
N ALA A 225 14.83 -10.74 29.26
CA ALA A 225 13.64 -11.14 30.02
C ALA A 225 12.49 -11.59 29.09
N VAL A 226 12.70 -12.69 28.37
CA VAL A 226 11.66 -13.28 27.52
C VAL A 226 10.70 -14.10 28.37
N GLU A 227 9.44 -13.70 28.37
CA GLU A 227 8.38 -14.28 29.19
C GLU A 227 7.22 -14.78 28.31
N LEU A 228 6.66 -15.92 28.67
CA LEU A 228 5.33 -16.35 28.23
C LEU A 228 4.28 -15.82 29.20
N GLN A 229 3.21 -15.26 28.66
CA GLN A 229 2.12 -14.73 29.44
C GLN A 229 0.76 -15.31 29.00
N LYS A 230 -0.08 -15.54 29.97
CA LYS A 230 -1.52 -15.72 29.78
C LYS A 230 -2.19 -14.42 30.21
N VAL A 231 -2.80 -13.73 29.26
CA VAL A 231 -3.54 -12.49 29.52
C VAL A 231 -5.03 -12.68 29.38
N GLU A 232 -5.79 -11.86 30.10
CA GLU A 232 -7.23 -11.79 29.97
C GLU A 232 -7.60 -11.21 28.60
N ASN A 233 -8.65 -11.71 27.99
CA ASN A 233 -9.10 -11.31 26.66
C ASN A 233 -7.99 -11.42 25.62
N PRO A 234 -7.50 -12.63 25.33
CA PRO A 234 -6.56 -12.82 24.24
C PRO A 234 -7.16 -12.27 22.96
N GLU A 235 -6.32 -11.65 22.15
CA GLU A 235 -6.78 -11.09 20.89
C GLU A 235 -7.15 -12.24 19.95
N THR A 236 -8.43 -12.57 19.94
CA THR A 236 -9.02 -13.45 18.93
C THR A 236 -9.63 -12.63 17.81
N VAL A 237 -9.10 -11.43 17.59
CA VAL A 237 -9.72 -10.45 16.71
C VAL A 237 -9.73 -10.96 15.29
N LYS A 238 -10.90 -11.38 14.90
CA LYS A 238 -11.29 -11.43 13.50
C LYS A 238 -11.86 -10.05 13.16
N GLY A 239 -11.03 -9.20 12.60
CA GLY A 239 -11.46 -7.87 12.21
C GLY A 239 -10.68 -6.75 12.92
N TRP A 240 -11.10 -5.55 12.62
CA TRP A 240 -10.51 -4.33 13.12
C TRP A 240 -11.30 -3.80 14.33
N MET A 241 -10.62 -3.22 15.31
CA MET A 241 -11.25 -2.60 16.48
C MET A 241 -10.72 -1.18 16.67
N PRO A 242 -11.60 -0.19 16.88
CA PRO A 242 -11.19 1.15 17.23
C PRO A 242 -10.54 1.19 18.62
N ALA A 243 -9.51 2.00 18.80
CA ALA A 243 -8.91 2.23 20.10
C ALA A 243 -9.91 2.86 21.08
N GLN A 244 -9.78 2.51 22.35
CA GLN A 244 -10.66 3.02 23.42
C GLN A 244 -10.53 4.54 23.55
N ASN A 245 -11.65 5.22 23.81
CA ASN A 245 -11.78 6.67 23.91
C ASN A 245 -11.29 7.40 22.63
N ARG A 246 -11.67 6.85 21.48
CA ARG A 246 -11.38 7.42 20.15
C ARG A 246 -12.63 7.53 19.30
N ILE A 247 -12.57 8.52 18.43
CA ILE A 247 -13.47 8.68 17.29
C ILE A 247 -12.62 8.46 16.04
N ILE A 248 -12.98 7.49 15.22
CA ILE A 248 -12.30 7.18 13.98
C ILE A 248 -13.03 7.88 12.84
N PHE A 249 -12.37 8.77 12.17
CA PHE A 249 -12.92 9.65 11.14
C PHE A 249 -11.89 9.87 10.03
N SER A 250 -12.31 10.46 8.91
CA SER A 250 -11.38 10.84 7.85
C SER A 250 -10.61 12.11 8.23
N THR A 251 -9.32 12.01 8.49
CA THR A 251 -8.47 13.17 8.74
C THR A 251 -8.26 14.03 7.50
N THR A 252 -8.37 13.45 6.30
CA THR A 252 -8.43 14.19 5.04
C THR A 252 -9.69 15.04 4.96
N GLY A 253 -10.80 14.55 5.55
CA GLY A 253 -12.11 15.19 5.53
C GLY A 253 -13.14 14.44 4.68
N TYR A 254 -14.20 15.14 4.31
CA TYR A 254 -15.34 14.59 3.59
C TYR A 254 -15.77 15.50 2.46
N SER A 255 -16.12 14.94 1.31
CA SER A 255 -16.78 15.70 0.24
C SER A 255 -18.18 16.12 0.67
N ILE A 256 -18.67 17.24 0.17
CA ILE A 256 -19.96 17.81 0.56
C ILE A 256 -21.11 16.81 0.34
N GLU A 257 -21.09 16.13 -0.82
CA GLU A 257 -22.18 15.23 -1.23
C GLU A 257 -21.95 13.77 -0.84
N SER A 258 -20.75 13.39 -0.39
CA SER A 258 -20.47 12.01 0.01
C SER A 258 -21.14 11.65 1.33
N PRO A 259 -21.37 10.36 1.60
CA PRO A 259 -21.67 9.86 2.93
C PRO A 259 -20.58 10.31 3.91
N LYS A 260 -20.99 10.78 5.08
CA LYS A 260 -20.10 11.27 6.14
C LYS A 260 -20.41 10.54 7.43
N SER A 261 -19.52 9.62 7.80
CA SER A 261 -19.67 8.82 9.01
C SER A 261 -18.37 8.74 9.79
N ALA A 262 -18.48 8.40 11.05
CA ALA A 262 -17.33 8.07 11.89
C ALA A 262 -17.70 6.93 12.85
N ILE A 263 -16.68 6.21 13.32
CA ILE A 263 -16.83 5.12 14.28
C ILE A 263 -16.42 5.64 15.66
N VAL A 264 -17.21 5.32 16.66
CA VAL A 264 -17.04 5.82 18.02
C VAL A 264 -16.67 4.66 18.94
N ASN A 265 -15.64 4.86 19.75
CA ASN A 265 -15.34 3.98 20.89
C ASN A 265 -15.10 4.84 22.14
N VAL A 266 -16.18 5.45 22.64
CA VAL A 266 -16.16 6.35 23.80
C VAL A 266 -17.13 5.80 24.85
N GLU A 267 -16.65 5.45 26.04
CA GLU A 267 -17.47 4.78 27.06
C GLU A 267 -18.65 5.62 27.58
N LYS A 268 -18.49 6.94 27.66
CA LYS A 268 -19.49 7.87 28.22
C LYS A 268 -19.86 8.93 27.21
N HIS A 269 -20.88 8.69 26.42
CA HIS A 269 -21.26 9.61 25.32
C HIS A 269 -22.72 10.11 25.34
N GLY A 270 -23.54 9.67 26.28
CA GLY A 270 -24.93 10.14 26.36
C GLY A 270 -25.81 9.84 25.13
N GLY A 271 -25.35 8.98 24.21
CA GLY A 271 -26.09 8.56 23.01
C GLY A 271 -26.13 9.59 21.87
N GLN A 272 -25.37 10.70 21.97
CA GLN A 272 -25.36 11.75 20.97
C GLN A 272 -23.95 12.24 20.64
N PHE A 273 -23.79 12.80 19.45
CA PHE A 273 -22.60 13.54 19.02
C PHE A 273 -22.94 14.98 18.62
N GLN A 274 -21.94 15.81 18.62
CA GLN A 274 -21.99 17.19 18.16
C GLN A 274 -20.94 17.41 17.07
N LEU A 275 -21.35 18.02 15.96
CA LEU A 275 -20.42 18.62 15.01
C LEU A 275 -20.28 20.09 15.39
N LYS A 276 -19.05 20.56 15.55
CA LYS A 276 -18.76 21.93 15.94
C LYS A 276 -17.88 22.61 14.90
N ASP A 277 -18.12 23.87 14.67
CA ASP A 277 -17.18 24.70 13.92
C ASP A 277 -15.82 24.73 14.64
N ALA A 278 -14.74 24.45 13.94
CA ALA A 278 -13.42 24.29 14.54
C ALA A 278 -12.86 25.61 15.13
N ALA A 279 -13.25 26.75 14.59
CA ALA A 279 -12.76 28.06 15.02
C ALA A 279 -13.59 28.64 16.18
N THR A 280 -14.91 28.59 16.04
CA THR A 280 -15.84 29.21 16.99
C THR A 280 -16.32 28.29 18.09
N GLN A 281 -16.14 26.96 17.93
CA GLN A 281 -16.68 25.91 18.80
C GLN A 281 -18.22 25.91 18.88
N ALA A 282 -18.89 26.64 18.00
CA ALA A 282 -20.35 26.62 17.91
C ALA A 282 -20.84 25.26 17.41
N ILE A 283 -21.88 24.74 18.02
CA ILE A 283 -22.54 23.51 17.57
C ILE A 283 -23.32 23.83 16.29
N VAL A 284 -22.98 23.14 15.19
CA VAL A 284 -23.59 23.32 13.88
C VAL A 284 -24.49 22.15 13.47
N TYR A 285 -24.29 20.98 14.08
CA TYR A 285 -25.12 19.79 13.85
C TYR A 285 -25.04 18.87 15.06
N THR A 286 -26.12 18.10 15.29
CA THR A 286 -26.19 17.07 16.33
C THR A 286 -26.90 15.85 15.79
N GLY A 287 -26.50 14.68 16.26
CA GLY A 287 -27.14 13.42 15.87
C GLY A 287 -26.93 12.30 16.89
N PRO A 288 -27.61 11.17 16.70
CA PRO A 288 -27.48 10.04 17.60
C PRO A 288 -26.20 9.24 17.31
N VAL A 289 -25.63 8.65 18.38
CA VAL A 289 -24.70 7.53 18.27
C VAL A 289 -25.54 6.25 18.11
N ARG A 290 -25.27 5.47 17.07
CA ARG A 290 -26.04 4.26 16.73
C ARG A 290 -25.17 3.02 16.87
N LYS A 291 -25.75 1.92 17.32
CA LYS A 291 -25.10 0.61 17.28
C LYS A 291 -25.35 -0.02 15.92
N GLU A 292 -24.31 -0.48 15.30
CA GLU A 292 -24.34 -1.10 13.99
C GLU A 292 -23.62 -2.45 14.02
N LYS A 293 -24.27 -3.47 13.48
CA LYS A 293 -23.70 -4.81 13.38
C LYS A 293 -23.29 -5.07 11.94
N THR A 294 -22.00 -5.34 11.78
CA THR A 294 -21.39 -5.63 10.47
C THR A 294 -20.74 -7.01 10.47
N GLY A 295 -20.24 -7.45 9.32
CA GLY A 295 -19.43 -8.67 9.21
C GLY A 295 -18.11 -8.60 9.99
N LEU A 296 -17.62 -7.39 10.32
CA LEU A 296 -16.39 -7.17 11.09
C LEU A 296 -16.65 -7.10 12.60
N GLY A 297 -17.89 -6.91 13.02
CA GLY A 297 -18.23 -6.80 14.43
C GLY A 297 -19.39 -5.84 14.71
N GLU A 298 -19.57 -5.52 15.97
CA GLU A 298 -20.54 -4.51 16.43
C GLU A 298 -19.79 -3.22 16.77
N PHE A 299 -20.23 -2.12 16.16
CA PHE A 299 -19.61 -0.81 16.31
C PHE A 299 -20.65 0.22 16.73
N GLU A 300 -20.19 1.27 17.36
CA GLU A 300 -20.95 2.51 17.51
C GLU A 300 -20.54 3.46 16.39
N THR A 301 -21.54 3.99 15.69
CA THR A 301 -21.34 4.84 14.50
C THR A 301 -22.11 6.15 14.65
N ILE A 302 -21.64 7.16 13.98
CA ILE A 302 -22.33 8.43 13.80
C ILE A 302 -22.43 8.74 12.31
N ASP A 303 -23.51 9.37 11.91
CA ASP A 303 -23.79 9.78 10.54
C ASP A 303 -24.18 11.25 10.52
N PHE A 304 -23.46 12.03 9.72
CA PHE A 304 -23.72 13.47 9.46
C PHE A 304 -23.77 13.76 7.96
N SER A 305 -24.17 12.76 7.15
CA SER A 305 -24.27 12.87 5.70
C SER A 305 -25.20 13.99 5.24
N ASP A 306 -26.23 14.30 6.02
CA ASP A 306 -27.18 15.39 5.73
C ASP A 306 -26.57 16.79 5.94
N PHE A 307 -25.47 16.92 6.66
CA PHE A 307 -24.80 18.19 6.84
C PHE A 307 -23.95 18.53 5.60
N LYS A 308 -24.36 19.55 4.84
CA LYS A 308 -23.77 19.93 3.54
C LYS A 308 -22.99 21.24 3.56
N THR A 309 -22.88 21.88 4.73
CA THR A 309 -22.18 23.17 4.81
C THR A 309 -20.68 22.96 4.74
N GLN A 310 -20.04 23.67 3.80
CA GLN A 310 -18.60 23.68 3.65
C GLN A 310 -17.94 24.40 4.82
N GLY A 311 -16.84 23.84 5.33
CA GLY A 311 -16.10 24.45 6.44
C GLY A 311 -15.11 23.48 7.09
N ARG A 312 -14.56 23.94 8.23
CA ARG A 312 -13.64 23.16 9.06
C ARG A 312 -14.32 22.82 10.39
N TYR A 313 -14.34 21.57 10.74
CA TYR A 313 -15.15 21.06 11.84
C TYR A 313 -14.38 20.13 12.74
N VAL A 314 -14.92 19.90 13.95
CA VAL A 314 -14.52 18.84 14.87
C VAL A 314 -15.78 18.05 15.28
N ILE A 315 -15.63 16.76 15.53
CA ILE A 315 -16.68 15.93 16.12
C ILE A 315 -16.40 15.81 17.61
N GLN A 316 -17.42 16.03 18.43
CA GLN A 316 -17.38 15.77 19.88
C GLN A 316 -18.39 14.70 20.26
N VAL A 317 -17.92 13.69 21.03
CA VAL A 317 -18.73 12.62 21.62
C VAL A 317 -18.32 12.46 23.09
N GLY A 318 -19.23 12.78 24.01
CA GLY A 318 -18.86 12.91 25.41
C GLY A 318 -17.74 13.93 25.62
N ASP A 319 -16.67 13.52 26.28
CA ASP A 319 -15.48 14.36 26.54
C ASP A 319 -14.40 14.25 25.44
N VAL A 320 -14.63 13.43 24.42
CA VAL A 320 -13.66 13.20 23.33
C VAL A 320 -13.97 14.10 22.14
N THR A 321 -12.97 14.82 21.67
CA THR A 321 -13.05 15.68 20.48
C THR A 321 -11.99 15.26 19.46
N THR A 322 -12.35 15.24 18.18
CA THR A 322 -11.42 14.91 17.08
C THR A 322 -10.44 16.05 16.80
N LEU A 323 -9.39 15.74 16.06
CA LEU A 323 -8.68 16.76 15.30
C LEU A 323 -9.63 17.44 14.31
N PRO A 324 -9.35 18.71 13.92
CA PRO A 324 -10.14 19.40 12.91
C PRO A 324 -10.01 18.74 11.54
N PHE A 325 -11.10 18.65 10.81
CA PHE A 325 -11.16 18.16 9.44
C PHE A 325 -12.02 19.06 8.57
N TYR A 326 -11.93 18.90 7.26
CA TYR A 326 -12.69 19.70 6.31
C TYR A 326 -13.90 18.94 5.76
N ILE A 327 -15.00 19.66 5.55
CA ILE A 327 -16.07 19.28 4.63
C ILE A 327 -15.96 20.23 3.45
N HIS A 328 -15.53 19.72 2.29
CA HIS A 328 -15.25 20.56 1.13
C HIS A 328 -15.36 19.74 -0.17
N GLN A 329 -15.66 20.39 -1.29
CA GLN A 329 -15.77 19.71 -2.58
C GLN A 329 -14.44 19.11 -3.05
N ASP A 330 -13.32 19.82 -2.77
CA ASP A 330 -11.98 19.47 -3.24
C ASP A 330 -11.10 18.87 -2.12
N VAL A 331 -11.74 18.25 -1.13
CA VAL A 331 -11.05 17.72 0.06
C VAL A 331 -9.95 16.70 -0.25
N TRP A 332 -10.02 16.02 -1.39
CA TRP A 332 -9.04 15.03 -1.83
C TRP A 332 -7.87 15.59 -2.63
N ASP A 333 -7.93 16.86 -3.04
CA ASP A 333 -6.91 17.47 -3.90
C ASP A 333 -5.53 17.49 -3.23
N ASP A 334 -5.46 17.77 -1.92
CA ASP A 334 -4.19 17.69 -1.17
C ASP A 334 -3.59 16.28 -1.18
N SER A 335 -4.41 15.25 -1.05
CA SER A 335 -3.97 13.86 -1.14
C SER A 335 -3.46 13.52 -2.55
N ALA A 336 -4.12 14.03 -3.59
CA ALA A 336 -3.69 13.86 -4.97
C ALA A 336 -2.32 14.52 -5.21
N TRP A 337 -2.12 15.76 -4.74
CA TRP A 337 -0.84 16.45 -4.82
C TRP A 337 0.29 15.68 -4.11
N ARG A 338 0.03 15.14 -2.92
CA ARG A 338 1.00 14.33 -2.18
C ARG A 338 1.36 13.05 -2.91
N MET A 339 0.39 12.38 -3.51
CA MET A 339 0.62 11.18 -4.30
C MET A 339 1.46 11.47 -5.55
N VAL A 340 1.15 12.53 -6.28
CA VAL A 340 1.93 12.94 -7.45
C VAL A 340 3.36 13.33 -7.04
N ASN A 341 3.53 14.03 -5.91
CA ASN A 341 4.85 14.32 -5.38
C ASN A 341 5.64 13.06 -5.01
N PHE A 342 4.98 12.06 -4.42
CA PHE A 342 5.62 10.77 -4.15
C PHE A 342 6.13 10.15 -5.44
N LEU A 343 5.31 10.05 -6.48
CA LEU A 343 5.71 9.50 -7.77
C LEU A 343 6.86 10.30 -8.40
N PHE A 344 6.83 11.63 -8.33
CA PHE A 344 7.95 12.45 -8.79
C PHE A 344 9.25 12.11 -8.06
N CYS A 345 9.19 11.86 -6.75
CA CYS A 345 10.36 11.46 -5.96
C CYS A 345 10.90 10.08 -6.34
N GLU A 346 10.07 9.23 -6.94
CA GLU A 346 10.42 7.87 -7.38
C GLU A 346 10.81 7.78 -8.85
N ARG A 347 10.92 8.90 -9.59
CA ARG A 347 11.33 8.90 -10.99
C ARG A 347 12.72 8.28 -11.16
N CYS A 348 12.81 7.19 -11.91
CA CYS A 348 14.06 6.52 -12.21
C CYS A 348 14.76 7.16 -13.42
N GLY A 349 16.08 7.29 -13.37
CA GLY A 349 16.85 7.93 -14.44
C GLY A 349 16.72 9.45 -14.51
N TYR A 350 16.13 10.07 -13.49
CA TYR A 350 15.91 11.51 -13.38
C TYR A 350 16.49 12.04 -12.07
N PRO A 351 17.27 13.11 -12.06
CA PRO A 351 17.78 13.68 -10.82
C PRO A 351 16.65 14.41 -10.07
N VAL A 352 16.26 13.89 -8.90
CA VAL A 352 15.24 14.50 -8.04
C VAL A 352 15.93 15.31 -6.95
N PRO A 353 15.82 16.66 -6.96
CA PRO A 353 16.50 17.53 -6.01
C PRO A 353 16.17 17.17 -4.55
N GLY A 354 17.20 17.03 -3.73
CA GLY A 354 17.04 16.69 -2.31
C GLY A 354 16.65 15.24 -2.00
N LYS A 355 16.55 14.38 -3.02
CA LYS A 355 16.23 12.95 -2.90
C LYS A 355 17.35 12.07 -3.42
N HIS A 356 17.54 12.04 -4.73
CA HIS A 356 18.57 11.24 -5.38
C HIS A 356 19.05 11.89 -6.68
N GLY A 357 20.21 11.49 -7.18
CA GLY A 357 20.72 11.86 -8.49
C GLY A 357 20.06 11.06 -9.63
N ALA A 358 20.55 11.21 -10.84
CA ALA A 358 20.18 10.31 -11.94
C ALA A 358 20.68 8.90 -11.63
N CYS A 359 19.78 7.91 -11.68
CA CYS A 359 20.05 6.52 -11.31
C CYS A 359 19.71 5.59 -12.47
N HIS A 360 20.26 4.37 -12.46
CA HIS A 360 19.92 3.29 -13.40
C HIS A 360 20.00 3.66 -14.89
N ASN A 361 20.89 4.58 -15.25
CA ASN A 361 21.05 5.03 -16.65
C ASN A 361 21.70 3.97 -17.54
N ASP A 362 22.27 2.93 -16.95
CA ASP A 362 22.91 1.80 -17.61
C ASP A 362 21.96 0.59 -17.81
N LEU A 363 20.69 0.70 -17.43
CA LEU A 363 19.70 -0.34 -17.69
C LEU A 363 19.47 -0.50 -19.20
N HIS A 364 19.51 -1.73 -19.66
CA HIS A 364 19.33 -2.07 -21.07
C HIS A 364 18.69 -3.43 -21.27
N ALA A 365 18.12 -3.65 -22.44
CA ALA A 365 17.73 -4.96 -22.95
C ALA A 365 18.63 -5.34 -24.13
N THR A 366 18.94 -6.64 -24.26
CA THR A 366 19.59 -7.18 -25.46
C THR A 366 18.52 -7.92 -26.28
N TYR A 367 18.29 -7.43 -27.51
CA TYR A 367 17.31 -8.03 -28.41
C TYR A 367 17.81 -8.02 -29.85
N ASN A 368 17.73 -9.19 -30.53
CA ASN A 368 18.21 -9.39 -31.90
C ASN A 368 19.65 -8.89 -32.13
N GLY A 369 20.52 -9.06 -31.13
CA GLY A 369 21.92 -8.64 -31.19
C GLY A 369 22.17 -7.15 -30.95
N HIS A 370 21.13 -6.39 -30.60
CA HIS A 370 21.22 -4.96 -30.28
C HIS A 370 21.06 -4.73 -28.80
N ILE A 371 21.84 -3.82 -28.24
CA ILE A 371 21.70 -3.29 -26.88
C ILE A 371 20.79 -2.07 -26.97
N ILE A 372 19.68 -2.11 -26.25
CA ILE A 372 18.65 -1.07 -26.26
C ILE A 372 18.59 -0.48 -24.85
N PRO A 373 18.98 0.79 -24.63
CA PRO A 373 18.86 1.44 -23.34
C PRO A 373 17.38 1.57 -22.95
N ILE A 374 17.05 1.20 -21.70
CA ILE A 374 15.69 1.27 -21.15
C ILE A 374 15.79 1.81 -19.74
N ASN A 375 15.59 3.09 -19.57
CA ASN A 375 15.51 3.76 -18.28
C ASN A 375 14.24 4.59 -18.20
N GLY A 376 13.82 4.98 -16.99
CA GLY A 376 12.61 5.75 -16.74
C GLY A 376 11.63 5.00 -15.85
N GLY A 377 10.37 5.42 -15.85
CA GLY A 377 9.37 4.91 -14.93
C GLY A 377 9.64 5.34 -13.48
N TRP A 378 9.12 4.57 -12.55
CA TRP A 378 9.25 4.84 -11.12
C TRP A 378 9.85 3.65 -10.39
N HIS A 379 10.62 3.92 -9.35
CA HIS A 379 11.03 2.89 -8.41
C HIS A 379 9.81 2.28 -7.73
N ASP A 380 9.77 0.95 -7.63
CA ASP A 380 8.61 0.22 -7.11
C ASP A 380 8.69 0.06 -5.59
N ALA A 381 9.70 -0.63 -5.12
CA ALA A 381 9.84 -0.97 -3.72
C ALA A 381 11.24 -0.59 -3.21
N ALA A 382 11.56 -1.01 -1.99
CA ALA A 382 12.86 -0.76 -1.40
C ALA A 382 14.05 -1.40 -2.16
N ASP A 383 13.78 -2.26 -3.13
CA ASP A 383 14.77 -2.81 -4.06
C ASP A 383 14.97 -1.92 -5.31
N MET A 384 14.32 -0.77 -5.36
CA MET A 384 14.39 0.22 -6.43
C MET A 384 14.08 -0.34 -7.82
N SER A 385 13.32 -1.44 -7.89
CA SER A 385 12.92 -2.03 -9.16
C SER A 385 11.95 -1.13 -9.92
N GLN A 386 11.95 -1.26 -11.26
CA GLN A 386 10.92 -0.68 -12.11
C GLN A 386 10.18 -1.82 -12.79
N GLN A 387 8.88 -1.74 -12.80
CA GLN A 387 8.06 -2.75 -13.42
C GLN A 387 7.18 -2.13 -14.49
N THR A 388 7.30 -2.63 -15.71
CA THR A 388 6.61 -2.07 -16.88
C THR A 388 5.09 -2.09 -16.69
N LEU A 389 4.54 -3.18 -16.19
CA LEU A 389 3.11 -3.32 -15.98
C LEU A 389 2.59 -2.36 -14.92
N GLN A 390 3.23 -2.29 -13.76
CA GLN A 390 2.83 -1.37 -12.68
C GLN A 390 3.01 0.08 -13.10
N THR A 391 4.09 0.41 -13.82
CA THR A 391 4.27 1.76 -14.37
C THR A 391 3.11 2.13 -15.30
N GLY A 392 2.67 1.19 -16.15
CA GLY A 392 1.48 1.40 -17.00
C GLY A 392 0.21 1.61 -16.18
N GLU A 393 -0.05 0.78 -15.18
CA GLU A 393 -1.23 0.87 -14.29
C GLU A 393 -1.25 2.20 -13.52
N ILE A 394 -0.09 2.66 -13.03
CA ILE A 394 0.04 3.97 -12.39
C ILE A 394 -0.23 5.11 -13.38
N ALA A 395 0.35 5.05 -14.59
CA ALA A 395 0.10 6.05 -15.62
C ALA A 395 -1.39 6.13 -16.00
N TYR A 396 -2.07 4.99 -16.11
CA TYR A 396 -3.51 4.93 -16.32
C TYR A 396 -4.30 5.60 -15.19
N SER A 397 -3.95 5.30 -13.94
CA SER A 397 -4.58 5.92 -12.77
C SER A 397 -4.39 7.44 -12.75
N LEU A 398 -3.20 7.93 -13.10
CA LEU A 398 -2.93 9.37 -13.21
C LEU A 398 -3.75 10.03 -14.33
N LEU A 399 -3.93 9.36 -15.47
CA LEU A 399 -4.78 9.84 -16.57
C LEU A 399 -6.26 9.93 -16.15
N LEU A 400 -6.77 8.95 -15.39
CA LEU A 400 -8.12 9.00 -14.82
C LEU A 400 -8.28 10.17 -13.83
N MET A 401 -7.29 10.38 -12.96
CA MET A 401 -7.30 11.51 -12.03
C MET A 401 -7.21 12.85 -12.76
N ALA A 402 -6.40 12.94 -13.83
CA ALA A 402 -6.30 14.13 -14.67
C ALA A 402 -7.64 14.48 -15.32
N GLU A 403 -8.37 13.49 -15.84
CA GLU A 403 -9.73 13.71 -16.38
C GLU A 403 -10.66 14.32 -15.31
N ARG A 404 -10.65 13.79 -14.09
CA ARG A 404 -11.42 14.33 -12.97
C ARG A 404 -11.02 15.74 -12.58
N ALA A 405 -9.70 16.02 -12.53
CA ALA A 405 -9.20 17.36 -12.24
C ALA A 405 -9.65 18.36 -13.31
N LYS A 406 -9.64 17.95 -14.58
CA LYS A 406 -10.11 18.77 -15.71
C LYS A 406 -11.62 19.05 -15.62
N GLU A 407 -12.43 18.03 -15.35
CA GLU A 407 -13.89 18.16 -15.15
C GLU A 407 -14.23 19.16 -14.03
N LYS A 408 -13.43 19.20 -12.97
CA LYS A 408 -13.55 20.14 -11.86
C LYS A 408 -12.98 21.55 -12.15
N GLY A 409 -12.31 21.73 -13.29
CA GLY A 409 -11.61 22.98 -13.64
C GLY A 409 -10.32 23.23 -12.86
N ASN A 410 -9.76 22.21 -12.17
CA ASN A 410 -8.48 22.30 -11.47
C ASN A 410 -7.33 22.11 -12.46
N VAL A 411 -6.98 23.19 -13.17
CA VAL A 411 -5.99 23.20 -14.25
C VAL A 411 -4.59 22.84 -13.77
N ASP A 412 -4.19 23.32 -12.59
CA ASP A 412 -2.86 23.07 -12.04
C ASP A 412 -2.67 21.58 -11.74
N LEU A 413 -3.64 20.98 -11.06
CA LEU A 413 -3.60 19.54 -10.75
C LEU A 413 -3.69 18.71 -12.03
N TYR A 414 -4.53 19.10 -13.00
CA TYR A 414 -4.61 18.46 -14.30
C TYR A 414 -3.24 18.42 -15.00
N ASN A 415 -2.59 19.56 -15.12
CA ASN A 415 -1.30 19.66 -15.80
C ASN A 415 -0.24 18.81 -15.10
N ARG A 416 -0.22 18.83 -13.79
CA ARG A 416 0.76 18.05 -13.00
C ARG A 416 0.53 16.55 -13.12
N LEU A 417 -0.72 16.10 -13.09
CA LEU A 417 -1.10 14.70 -13.30
C LEU A 417 -0.75 14.22 -14.72
N MET A 418 -1.01 15.05 -15.73
CA MET A 418 -0.65 14.74 -17.11
C MET A 418 0.85 14.63 -17.31
N GLU A 419 1.64 15.54 -16.74
CA GLU A 419 3.11 15.49 -16.80
C GLU A 419 3.63 14.16 -16.22
N GLU A 420 3.15 13.77 -15.06
CA GLU A 420 3.58 12.54 -14.40
C GLU A 420 3.09 11.28 -15.13
N ALA A 421 1.86 11.30 -15.65
CA ALA A 421 1.33 10.21 -16.47
C ALA A 421 2.17 9.99 -17.75
N LEU A 422 2.57 11.07 -18.43
CA LEU A 422 3.40 11.01 -19.63
C LEU A 422 4.81 10.50 -19.32
N TRP A 423 5.37 10.76 -18.14
CA TRP A 423 6.62 10.15 -17.69
C TRP A 423 6.51 8.62 -17.67
N GLY A 424 5.43 8.08 -17.09
CA GLY A 424 5.17 6.64 -17.08
C GLY A 424 4.91 6.07 -18.48
N MET A 425 4.17 6.79 -19.32
CA MET A 425 3.89 6.36 -20.70
C MET A 425 5.15 6.34 -21.58
N ASP A 426 6.10 7.27 -21.40
CA ASP A 426 7.39 7.25 -22.08
C ASP A 426 8.13 5.93 -21.77
N TYR A 427 8.15 5.53 -20.49
CA TYR A 427 8.76 4.27 -20.10
C TYR A 427 8.06 3.05 -20.70
N VAL A 428 6.72 3.01 -20.67
CA VAL A 428 5.91 1.94 -21.29
C VAL A 428 6.27 1.79 -22.78
N MET A 429 6.40 2.90 -23.50
CA MET A 429 6.79 2.87 -24.92
C MET A 429 8.23 2.42 -25.13
N LYS A 430 9.18 2.81 -24.27
CA LYS A 430 10.59 2.38 -24.33
C LYS A 430 10.76 0.88 -24.13
N THR A 431 9.91 0.25 -23.33
CA THR A 431 9.99 -1.21 -23.10
C THR A 431 9.52 -2.03 -24.29
N ARG A 432 8.84 -1.44 -25.27
CA ARG A 432 8.25 -2.10 -26.43
C ARG A 432 9.29 -2.32 -27.52
N LEU A 433 9.44 -3.57 -28.00
CA LEU A 433 10.39 -3.94 -29.05
C LEU A 433 9.77 -4.06 -30.46
N GLY A 434 8.45 -3.87 -30.58
CA GLY A 434 7.77 -3.66 -31.86
C GLY A 434 7.21 -4.91 -32.53
N ASP A 435 7.39 -6.09 -31.94
CA ASP A 435 6.93 -7.39 -32.49
C ASP A 435 6.23 -8.27 -31.44
N GLY A 436 5.67 -7.64 -30.41
CA GLY A 436 5.04 -8.31 -29.27
C GLY A 436 6.00 -8.65 -28.14
N TYR A 437 7.32 -8.46 -28.34
CA TYR A 437 8.28 -8.55 -27.24
C TYR A 437 8.41 -7.22 -26.53
N ARG A 438 8.60 -7.31 -25.21
CA ARG A 438 8.87 -6.19 -24.33
C ARG A 438 10.05 -6.51 -23.40
N ALA A 439 10.73 -5.47 -22.97
CA ALA A 439 11.67 -5.58 -21.88
C ALA A 439 10.89 -5.57 -20.56
N GLN A 440 11.01 -6.63 -19.79
CA GLN A 440 10.48 -6.68 -18.44
C GLN A 440 11.54 -6.21 -17.47
N THR A 441 11.23 -5.17 -16.77
CA THR A 441 12.12 -4.64 -15.77
C THR A 441 11.83 -5.29 -14.43
N TRP A 442 12.69 -6.20 -14.07
CA TRP A 442 12.97 -6.50 -12.68
C TRP A 442 14.12 -5.63 -12.30
N GLY A 443 13.95 -4.87 -11.26
CA GLY A 443 14.97 -3.99 -10.81
C GLY A 443 16.25 -4.68 -10.42
N THR A 444 17.11 -3.90 -9.92
CA THR A 444 18.34 -4.34 -9.34
C THR A 444 18.04 -5.47 -8.36
N ASN A 445 18.56 -6.66 -8.58
CA ASN A 445 18.52 -7.74 -7.60
C ASN A 445 19.28 -7.38 -6.31
N LEU A 446 19.72 -6.16 -6.22
CA LEU A 446 20.56 -5.64 -5.18
C LEU A 446 19.85 -4.41 -4.65
N TRP A 447 19.63 -4.41 -3.35
CA TRP A 447 19.41 -3.19 -2.62
C TRP A 447 20.54 -2.23 -2.95
N THR A 448 20.29 -0.96 -2.87
CA THR A 448 21.29 0.08 -3.06
C THR A 448 22.65 -0.31 -2.47
N ASP A 449 23.72 0.05 -3.15
CA ASP A 449 25.10 -0.04 -2.63
C ASP A 449 25.38 0.98 -1.52
N GLY A 450 24.36 1.70 -1.07
CA GLY A 450 24.41 2.80 -0.11
C GLY A 450 24.68 4.16 -0.77
N LYS A 451 24.69 4.23 -2.10
CA LYS A 451 24.92 5.47 -2.89
C LYS A 451 23.70 5.76 -3.76
N VAL A 452 22.60 6.08 -3.14
CA VAL A 452 21.32 6.35 -3.82
C VAL A 452 21.51 7.41 -4.90
N GLY A 453 21.06 7.10 -6.12
CA GLY A 453 21.07 8.03 -7.24
C GLY A 453 22.38 8.10 -7.99
N THR A 454 23.20 7.06 -7.97
CA THR A 454 24.44 6.96 -8.74
C THR A 454 24.25 6.04 -9.95
N ASP A 455 25.03 6.29 -11.03
CA ASP A 455 24.99 5.51 -12.26
C ASP A 455 25.59 4.10 -12.10
N ASP A 456 26.27 3.86 -10.99
CA ASP A 456 26.94 2.60 -10.63
C ASP A 456 26.15 1.80 -9.59
N ASP A 457 24.84 2.06 -9.43
CA ASP A 457 23.98 1.25 -8.60
C ASP A 457 24.12 -0.22 -8.99
N ALA A 458 24.64 -1.00 -8.06
CA ALA A 458 24.89 -2.40 -8.29
C ALA A 458 23.57 -3.13 -8.49
N GLY A 459 23.38 -3.76 -9.63
CA GLY A 459 22.15 -4.42 -9.93
C GLY A 459 22.18 -5.24 -11.22
N ARG A 460 21.04 -5.77 -11.56
CA ARG A 460 20.85 -6.44 -12.84
C ARG A 460 20.64 -5.37 -13.90
N ARG A 461 21.67 -5.07 -14.66
CA ARG A 461 21.66 -4.05 -15.72
C ARG A 461 20.93 -4.51 -16.98
N GLU A 462 20.95 -5.81 -17.26
CA GLU A 462 20.27 -6.40 -18.40
C GLU A 462 18.86 -6.87 -18.01
N LEU A 463 17.88 -6.36 -18.74
CA LEU A 463 16.46 -6.62 -18.52
C LEU A 463 16.04 -7.89 -19.26
N LEU A 464 15.08 -8.61 -18.69
CA LEU A 464 14.48 -9.79 -19.32
C LEU A 464 13.59 -9.36 -20.49
N VAL A 465 13.83 -9.96 -21.67
CA VAL A 465 12.95 -9.79 -22.82
C VAL A 465 11.96 -10.95 -22.91
N HIS A 466 10.68 -10.65 -22.98
CA HIS A 466 9.62 -11.64 -23.11
C HIS A 466 8.41 -11.11 -23.92
N ASN A 467 7.50 -11.99 -24.30
CA ASN A 467 6.30 -11.64 -25.03
C ASN A 467 5.03 -12.13 -24.30
N GLY A 468 4.88 -11.74 -23.05
CA GLY A 468 3.72 -12.04 -22.22
C GLY A 468 2.43 -11.45 -22.81
N ALA A 469 1.40 -12.29 -22.97
CA ALA A 469 0.12 -11.80 -23.53
C ALA A 469 -0.60 -10.87 -22.55
N LEU A 470 -0.56 -11.15 -21.24
CA LEU A 470 -1.25 -10.33 -20.24
C LEU A 470 -0.74 -8.89 -20.23
N GLU A 471 0.58 -8.72 -20.20
CA GLU A 471 1.20 -7.39 -20.22
C GLU A 471 0.82 -6.62 -21.49
N ASN A 472 0.87 -7.28 -22.63
CA ASN A 472 0.49 -6.62 -23.89
C ASN A 472 -1.00 -6.28 -23.96
N PHE A 473 -1.91 -7.09 -23.39
CA PHE A 473 -3.32 -6.72 -23.28
C PHE A 473 -3.52 -5.50 -22.41
N LEU A 474 -2.98 -5.50 -21.21
CA LEU A 474 -3.12 -4.39 -20.27
C LEU A 474 -2.50 -3.11 -20.84
N LEU A 475 -1.28 -3.18 -21.36
CA LEU A 475 -0.61 -2.01 -21.91
C LEU A 475 -1.31 -1.50 -23.18
N ALA A 476 -1.84 -2.36 -24.04
CA ALA A 476 -2.64 -1.94 -25.18
C ALA A 476 -3.89 -1.15 -24.79
N GLY A 477 -4.59 -1.59 -23.73
CA GLY A 477 -5.73 -0.85 -23.18
C GLY A 477 -5.30 0.51 -22.61
N ILE A 478 -4.19 0.57 -21.89
CA ILE A 478 -3.61 1.80 -21.32
C ILE A 478 -3.17 2.76 -22.44
N GLU A 479 -2.48 2.27 -23.45
CA GLU A 479 -2.04 3.03 -24.64
C GLU A 479 -3.25 3.60 -25.40
N ALA A 480 -4.31 2.80 -25.55
CA ALA A 480 -5.56 3.26 -26.15
C ALA A 480 -6.21 4.38 -25.33
N TYR A 481 -6.26 4.21 -24.00
CA TYR A 481 -6.81 5.22 -23.11
C TYR A 481 -5.97 6.50 -23.13
N ALA A 482 -4.65 6.40 -23.06
CA ALA A 482 -3.73 7.55 -23.13
C ALA A 482 -3.89 8.31 -24.45
N SER A 483 -4.01 7.61 -25.59
CA SER A 483 -4.25 8.23 -26.89
C SER A 483 -5.52 9.11 -26.89
N MET A 484 -6.57 8.72 -26.17
CA MET A 484 -7.80 9.52 -26.05
C MET A 484 -7.67 10.75 -25.16
N ARG A 485 -6.63 10.82 -24.31
CA ARG A 485 -6.44 11.89 -23.31
C ARG A 485 -5.40 12.94 -23.71
N ILE A 486 -4.57 12.66 -24.71
CA ILE A 486 -3.59 13.61 -25.23
C ILE A 486 -4.27 14.57 -26.18
N GLU A 487 -4.17 15.87 -25.91
CA GLU A 487 -4.88 16.92 -26.65
C GLU A 487 -3.98 17.75 -27.56
N ASN A 488 -2.72 17.95 -27.17
CA ASN A 488 -1.84 18.93 -27.83
C ASN A 488 -0.64 18.30 -28.55
N ASP A 489 -0.65 16.97 -28.74
CA ASP A 489 0.40 16.24 -29.45
C ASP A 489 -0.21 15.15 -30.35
N GLU A 490 -0.58 15.53 -31.56
CA GLU A 490 -1.19 14.62 -32.53
C GLU A 490 -0.22 13.49 -32.98
N ALA A 491 1.09 13.73 -32.93
CA ALA A 491 2.08 12.71 -33.27
C ALA A 491 2.11 11.61 -32.20
N LEU A 492 2.17 11.99 -30.92
CA LEU A 492 2.14 11.05 -29.80
C LEU A 492 0.80 10.31 -29.74
N LYS A 493 -0.31 11.03 -29.88
CA LYS A 493 -1.65 10.47 -29.94
C LYS A 493 -1.80 9.40 -31.04
N GLY A 494 -1.34 9.73 -32.25
CA GLY A 494 -1.34 8.81 -33.39
C GLY A 494 -0.47 7.59 -33.18
N ASN A 495 0.72 7.78 -32.57
CA ASN A 495 1.62 6.68 -32.23
C ASN A 495 1.00 5.75 -31.18
N LEU A 496 0.43 6.28 -30.11
CA LEU A 496 -0.23 5.49 -29.06
C LEU A 496 -1.42 4.69 -29.64
N LYS A 497 -2.23 5.29 -30.51
CA LYS A 497 -3.31 4.56 -31.22
C LYS A 497 -2.77 3.40 -32.04
N LYS A 498 -1.66 3.60 -32.74
CA LYS A 498 -1.01 2.58 -33.56
C LYS A 498 -0.52 1.42 -32.71
N ILE A 499 0.30 1.72 -31.69
CA ILE A 499 0.94 0.69 -30.87
C ILE A 499 -0.09 -0.09 -30.04
N ALA A 500 -1.15 0.55 -29.55
CA ALA A 500 -2.26 -0.12 -28.86
C ALA A 500 -2.91 -1.22 -29.71
N LYS A 501 -3.15 -0.94 -30.99
CA LYS A 501 -3.69 -1.92 -31.95
C LYS A 501 -2.72 -3.06 -32.22
N GLU A 502 -1.42 -2.74 -32.38
CA GLU A 502 -0.37 -3.74 -32.65
C GLU A 502 -0.20 -4.67 -31.44
N ASP A 503 -0.09 -4.11 -30.23
CA ASP A 503 0.17 -4.88 -29.02
C ASP A 503 -1.02 -5.76 -28.63
N PHE A 504 -2.24 -5.27 -28.81
CA PHE A 504 -3.44 -6.11 -28.67
C PHE A 504 -3.42 -7.27 -29.69
N GLY A 505 -3.07 -7.01 -30.95
CA GLY A 505 -2.96 -8.04 -31.99
C GLY A 505 -1.92 -9.10 -31.66
N TYR A 506 -0.72 -8.69 -31.19
CA TYR A 506 0.32 -9.60 -30.74
C TYR A 506 -0.13 -10.45 -29.54
N ALA A 507 -0.79 -9.82 -28.56
CA ALA A 507 -1.30 -10.51 -27.39
C ALA A 507 -2.35 -11.55 -27.76
N MET A 508 -3.32 -11.19 -28.63
CA MET A 508 -4.34 -12.13 -29.14
C MET A 508 -3.73 -13.30 -29.87
N LYS A 509 -2.77 -13.04 -30.76
CA LYS A 509 -2.06 -14.09 -31.48
C LYS A 509 -1.39 -15.06 -30.50
N ARG A 510 -0.65 -14.51 -29.55
CA ARG A 510 0.09 -15.30 -28.54
C ARG A 510 -0.84 -16.13 -27.66
N PHE A 511 -1.94 -15.53 -27.22
CA PHE A 511 -2.95 -16.20 -26.40
C PHE A 511 -3.64 -17.33 -27.15
N ASN A 512 -4.00 -17.11 -28.42
CA ASN A 512 -4.64 -18.13 -29.27
C ASN A 512 -3.70 -19.30 -29.60
N GLU A 513 -2.40 -19.05 -29.75
CA GLU A 513 -1.41 -20.08 -30.05
C GLU A 513 -1.05 -20.95 -28.82
N LEU A 514 -0.94 -20.37 -27.65
CA LEU A 514 -0.38 -21.04 -26.48
C LEU A 514 -1.40 -21.36 -25.39
N GLY A 515 -2.52 -20.66 -25.37
CA GLY A 515 -3.48 -20.76 -24.28
C GLY A 515 -2.95 -20.25 -22.93
N PHE A 516 -3.82 -20.21 -21.94
CA PHE A 516 -3.52 -19.67 -20.63
C PHE A 516 -2.41 -20.42 -19.85
N ALA A 517 -2.47 -21.74 -19.83
CA ALA A 517 -1.54 -22.55 -19.04
C ALA A 517 -0.07 -22.42 -19.48
N GLU A 518 0.16 -22.26 -20.77
CA GLU A 518 1.51 -22.07 -21.32
C GLU A 518 2.06 -20.68 -21.03
N LEU A 519 1.18 -19.68 -21.08
CA LEU A 519 1.55 -18.29 -20.77
C LEU A 519 1.94 -18.11 -19.31
N ILE A 520 1.25 -18.76 -18.38
CA ILE A 520 1.62 -18.73 -16.96
C ILE A 520 3.01 -19.31 -16.71
N LYS A 521 3.35 -20.42 -17.37
CA LYS A 521 4.66 -21.06 -17.18
C LYS A 521 5.82 -20.22 -17.67
N LYS A 522 5.59 -19.37 -18.67
CA LYS A 522 6.63 -18.55 -19.31
C LYS A 522 6.56 -17.09 -18.92
N GLY A 523 5.44 -16.64 -18.33
CA GLY A 523 5.31 -15.30 -17.81
C GLY A 523 6.25 -15.07 -16.64
N GLY A 524 7.03 -14.02 -16.69
CA GLY A 524 7.83 -13.58 -15.57
C GLY A 524 6.99 -12.76 -14.59
N GLY A 525 7.41 -12.75 -13.34
CA GLY A 525 6.90 -11.81 -12.36
C GLY A 525 5.43 -11.91 -12.02
N HIS A 526 4.83 -10.78 -11.82
CA HIS A 526 3.48 -10.66 -11.30
C HIS A 526 2.37 -11.12 -12.27
N ALA A 527 2.65 -11.19 -13.56
CA ALA A 527 1.74 -11.75 -14.56
C ALA A 527 1.40 -13.21 -14.31
N ALA A 528 2.35 -13.98 -13.76
CA ALA A 528 2.16 -15.39 -13.42
C ALA A 528 1.11 -15.61 -12.29
N MET A 529 0.74 -14.56 -11.56
CA MET A 529 -0.25 -14.65 -10.48
C MET A 529 -1.69 -14.44 -10.96
N ALA A 530 -1.91 -13.96 -12.18
CA ALA A 530 -3.24 -13.76 -12.74
C ALA A 530 -3.96 -15.11 -12.98
N SER A 531 -5.26 -15.14 -12.74
CA SER A 531 -6.11 -16.28 -13.04
C SER A 531 -6.62 -16.24 -14.48
N GLU A 532 -7.11 -17.36 -14.99
CA GLU A 532 -7.69 -17.43 -16.34
C GLU A 532 -8.90 -16.50 -16.48
N SER A 533 -9.75 -16.41 -15.45
CA SER A 533 -10.87 -15.47 -15.44
C SER A 533 -10.43 -14.01 -15.48
N GLN A 534 -9.29 -13.67 -14.85
CA GLN A 534 -8.72 -12.32 -14.93
C GLN A 534 -8.10 -12.03 -16.30
N TYR A 535 -7.47 -13.01 -16.95
CA TYR A 535 -7.01 -12.84 -18.34
C TYR A 535 -8.16 -12.43 -19.25
N HIS A 536 -9.29 -13.14 -19.18
CA HIS A 536 -10.47 -12.81 -19.97
C HIS A 536 -11.07 -11.45 -19.60
N ALA A 537 -11.05 -11.07 -18.33
CA ALA A 537 -11.45 -9.72 -17.91
C ALA A 537 -10.55 -8.65 -18.54
N ASN A 538 -9.24 -8.85 -18.51
CA ASN A 538 -8.28 -7.90 -19.09
C ASN A 538 -8.38 -7.83 -20.64
N ILE A 539 -8.64 -8.94 -21.33
CA ILE A 539 -8.93 -8.95 -22.76
C ILE A 539 -10.18 -8.09 -23.04
N SER A 540 -11.25 -8.30 -22.27
CA SER A 540 -12.49 -7.55 -22.43
C SER A 540 -12.29 -6.05 -22.19
N TRP A 541 -11.55 -5.69 -21.14
CA TRP A 541 -11.23 -4.29 -20.84
C TRP A 541 -10.41 -3.63 -21.94
N ALA A 542 -9.31 -4.25 -22.37
CA ALA A 542 -8.45 -3.71 -23.42
C ALA A 542 -9.18 -3.57 -24.75
N ALA A 543 -9.99 -4.56 -25.13
CA ALA A 543 -10.81 -4.51 -26.31
C ALA A 543 -11.86 -3.39 -26.22
N SER A 544 -12.48 -3.17 -25.06
CA SER A 544 -13.42 -2.05 -24.84
C SER A 544 -12.72 -0.70 -25.02
N MET A 545 -11.48 -0.54 -24.51
CA MET A 545 -10.69 0.69 -24.70
C MET A 545 -10.36 0.92 -26.18
N LEU A 546 -9.98 -0.14 -26.92
CA LEU A 546 -9.73 -0.05 -28.35
C LEU A 546 -11.01 0.25 -29.16
N TYR A 547 -12.14 -0.31 -28.78
CA TYR A 547 -13.42 0.03 -29.39
C TYR A 547 -13.77 1.51 -29.16
N LYS A 548 -13.61 1.99 -27.93
CA LYS A 548 -13.82 3.41 -27.57
C LYS A 548 -12.92 4.35 -28.40
N LEU A 549 -11.67 3.95 -28.65
CA LEU A 549 -10.69 4.72 -29.43
C LEU A 549 -10.95 4.69 -30.93
N THR A 550 -11.40 3.55 -31.49
CA THR A 550 -11.40 3.32 -32.93
C THR A 550 -12.79 3.24 -33.56
N GLY A 551 -13.80 2.83 -32.80
CA GLY A 551 -15.14 2.48 -33.31
C GLY A 551 -15.19 1.17 -34.12
N GLU A 552 -14.09 0.40 -34.17
CA GLU A 552 -14.02 -0.84 -34.96
C GLU A 552 -14.75 -1.98 -34.26
N GLN A 553 -15.81 -2.50 -34.88
CA GLN A 553 -16.72 -3.51 -34.30
C GLN A 553 -16.00 -4.78 -33.80
N GLN A 554 -14.91 -5.19 -34.44
CA GLN A 554 -14.13 -6.36 -34.04
C GLN A 554 -13.69 -6.32 -32.55
N TYR A 555 -13.41 -5.14 -32.04
CA TYR A 555 -13.00 -4.97 -30.62
C TYR A 555 -14.22 -5.09 -29.70
N ALA A 556 -15.38 -4.56 -30.09
CA ALA A 556 -16.61 -4.75 -29.32
C ALA A 556 -16.99 -6.23 -29.21
N ASP A 557 -16.88 -6.96 -30.32
CA ASP A 557 -17.20 -8.39 -30.39
C ASP A 557 -16.22 -9.21 -29.50
N GLU A 558 -14.92 -8.89 -29.53
CA GLU A 558 -13.93 -9.58 -28.70
C GLU A 558 -14.12 -9.25 -27.20
N ALA A 559 -14.49 -8.01 -26.87
CA ALA A 559 -14.80 -7.63 -25.49
C ALA A 559 -15.96 -8.46 -24.93
N VAL A 560 -17.05 -8.61 -25.69
CA VAL A 560 -18.22 -9.42 -25.31
C VAL A 560 -17.85 -10.90 -25.20
N LYS A 561 -17.09 -11.43 -26.14
CA LYS A 561 -16.65 -12.82 -26.14
C LYS A 561 -15.82 -13.13 -24.90
N ALA A 562 -14.86 -12.27 -24.57
CA ALA A 562 -13.99 -12.46 -23.42
C ALA A 562 -14.75 -12.37 -22.09
N ILE A 563 -15.61 -11.35 -21.90
CA ILE A 563 -16.33 -11.18 -20.63
C ILE A 563 -17.28 -12.35 -20.32
N ARG A 564 -17.80 -13.04 -21.32
CA ARG A 564 -18.65 -14.22 -21.12
C ARG A 564 -17.94 -15.34 -20.36
N TYR A 565 -16.65 -15.53 -20.58
CA TYR A 565 -15.86 -16.47 -19.81
C TYR A 565 -15.77 -16.03 -18.33
N THR A 566 -15.43 -14.76 -18.12
CA THR A 566 -15.32 -14.17 -16.78
C THR A 566 -16.63 -14.31 -15.99
N LEU A 567 -17.77 -13.98 -16.61
CA LEU A 567 -19.10 -14.08 -15.99
C LEU A 567 -19.47 -15.51 -15.60
N GLN A 568 -19.07 -16.52 -16.39
CA GLN A 568 -19.25 -17.90 -15.99
C GLN A 568 -18.43 -18.30 -14.75
N CYS A 569 -17.39 -17.54 -14.41
CA CYS A 569 -16.62 -17.73 -13.21
C CYS A 569 -17.20 -17.00 -11.98
N GLN A 570 -18.20 -16.13 -12.14
CA GLN A 570 -18.83 -15.44 -11.02
C GLN A 570 -19.72 -16.36 -10.20
N ARG A 571 -19.65 -16.23 -8.88
CA ARG A 571 -20.59 -16.85 -7.97
C ARG A 571 -21.78 -15.93 -7.76
N THR A 572 -22.91 -16.23 -8.37
CA THR A 572 -24.15 -15.47 -8.27
C THR A 572 -25.05 -15.98 -7.16
N GLU A 573 -24.98 -17.29 -6.86
CA GLU A 573 -25.79 -17.93 -5.83
C GLU A 573 -25.13 -17.76 -4.45
N PRO A 574 -25.86 -17.28 -3.42
CA PRO A 574 -25.33 -17.16 -2.08
C PRO A 574 -24.77 -18.47 -1.53
N LEU A 575 -23.67 -18.40 -0.81
CA LEU A 575 -23.16 -19.53 -0.03
C LEU A 575 -24.13 -19.85 1.11
N LYS A 576 -24.05 -21.08 1.63
CA LYS A 576 -24.80 -21.52 2.83
C LYS A 576 -24.15 -21.07 4.14
N ASP A 577 -23.22 -20.12 4.09
CA ASP A 577 -22.65 -19.50 5.28
C ASP A 577 -23.64 -18.52 5.94
N LYS A 578 -23.28 -18.05 7.14
CA LYS A 578 -24.12 -17.10 7.91
C LYS A 578 -24.31 -15.77 7.18
N ASP A 579 -23.34 -15.39 6.35
CA ASP A 579 -23.25 -14.09 5.68
C ASP A 579 -23.84 -14.15 4.25
N LYS A 580 -24.21 -15.35 3.77
CA LYS A 580 -24.74 -15.59 2.42
C LYS A 580 -23.85 -14.98 1.33
N THR A 581 -22.54 -15.14 1.49
CA THR A 581 -21.55 -14.56 0.60
C THR A 581 -21.75 -14.95 -0.86
N CYS A 582 -21.78 -13.98 -1.76
CA CYS A 582 -21.89 -14.14 -3.21
C CYS A 582 -21.16 -13.00 -3.93
N GLY A 583 -21.19 -13.00 -5.27
CA GLY A 583 -20.59 -11.94 -6.10
C GLY A 583 -19.11 -12.12 -6.43
N PHE A 584 -18.37 -12.93 -5.70
CA PHE A 584 -16.95 -13.18 -5.94
C PHE A 584 -16.70 -14.03 -7.19
N PHE A 585 -15.44 -14.04 -7.65
CA PHE A 585 -15.04 -14.78 -8.85
C PHE A 585 -14.16 -15.98 -8.52
N TYR A 586 -14.42 -17.08 -9.22
CA TYR A 586 -13.52 -18.21 -9.28
C TYR A 586 -12.38 -17.95 -10.27
N ARG A 587 -11.24 -18.60 -10.07
CA ARG A 587 -10.06 -18.45 -10.94
C ARG A 587 -10.28 -18.98 -12.35
N ASP A 588 -11.12 -19.99 -12.49
CA ASP A 588 -11.44 -20.67 -13.76
C ASP A 588 -12.83 -21.30 -13.71
N LEU A 589 -13.24 -21.91 -14.86
CA LEU A 589 -14.53 -22.59 -14.99
C LEU A 589 -14.67 -23.86 -14.14
N ALA A 590 -13.55 -24.43 -13.64
CA ALA A 590 -13.63 -25.58 -12.73
C ALA A 590 -14.16 -25.20 -11.34
N ARG A 591 -14.20 -23.89 -11.00
CA ARG A 591 -14.77 -23.33 -9.77
C ARG A 591 -14.25 -23.97 -8.48
N LYS A 592 -12.96 -24.39 -8.47
CA LYS A 592 -12.32 -25.03 -7.31
C LYS A 592 -11.60 -24.05 -6.40
N SER A 593 -11.15 -22.92 -6.95
CA SER A 593 -10.43 -21.89 -6.22
C SER A 593 -10.95 -20.51 -6.58
N ILE A 594 -11.02 -19.62 -5.58
CA ILE A 594 -11.43 -18.23 -5.78
C ILE A 594 -10.22 -17.36 -6.12
N VAL A 595 -10.49 -16.20 -6.73
CA VAL A 595 -9.53 -15.12 -6.72
C VAL A 595 -9.51 -14.58 -5.31
N HIS A 596 -8.38 -14.70 -4.68
CA HIS A 596 -8.22 -14.49 -3.26
C HIS A 596 -7.35 -13.25 -3.05
N TYR A 597 -7.58 -12.54 -1.94
CA TYR A 597 -6.68 -11.50 -1.51
C TYR A 597 -5.27 -12.08 -1.31
N THR A 598 -4.41 -11.78 -2.26
CA THR A 598 -2.98 -12.07 -2.22
C THR A 598 -2.23 -10.83 -2.67
N HIS A 599 -0.94 -10.81 -2.44
CA HIS A 599 -0.11 -9.75 -2.99
C HIS A 599 -0.32 -9.64 -4.50
N GLN A 600 -0.76 -8.46 -4.97
CA GLN A 600 -1.04 -8.16 -6.38
C GLN A 600 -2.11 -9.06 -7.04
N SER A 601 -3.18 -9.34 -6.31
CA SER A 601 -4.28 -10.17 -6.82
C SER A 601 -5.01 -9.59 -8.04
N ARG A 602 -4.99 -8.28 -8.25
CA ARG A 602 -5.68 -7.56 -9.34
C ARG A 602 -7.14 -7.95 -9.51
N ASP A 603 -7.84 -8.17 -8.41
CA ASP A 603 -9.25 -8.53 -8.41
C ASP A 603 -10.17 -7.40 -8.93
N TYR A 604 -9.70 -6.15 -8.91
CA TYR A 604 -10.36 -5.01 -9.55
C TYR A 604 -10.56 -5.17 -11.06
N ALA A 605 -9.77 -6.01 -11.75
CA ALA A 605 -9.85 -6.22 -13.20
C ALA A 605 -11.25 -6.65 -13.68
N TYR A 606 -12.00 -7.36 -12.83
CA TYR A 606 -13.38 -7.75 -13.15
C TYR A 606 -14.31 -6.55 -13.25
N MET A 607 -14.21 -5.65 -12.27
CA MET A 607 -15.05 -4.47 -12.19
C MET A 607 -14.69 -3.46 -13.28
N GLU A 608 -13.40 -3.29 -13.56
CA GLU A 608 -12.95 -2.43 -14.67
C GLU A 608 -13.45 -2.93 -16.03
N ALA A 609 -13.36 -4.25 -16.27
CA ALA A 609 -13.85 -4.84 -17.51
C ALA A 609 -15.36 -4.67 -17.68
N LEU A 610 -16.15 -4.91 -16.63
CA LEU A 610 -17.60 -4.74 -16.66
C LEU A 610 -18.00 -3.28 -16.83
N ALA A 611 -17.35 -2.36 -16.13
CA ALA A 611 -17.59 -0.92 -16.26
C ALA A 611 -17.30 -0.45 -17.70
N ALA A 612 -16.15 -0.81 -18.25
CA ALA A 612 -15.77 -0.45 -19.62
C ALA A 612 -16.74 -1.01 -20.67
N LEU A 613 -17.23 -2.23 -20.46
CA LEU A 613 -18.22 -2.84 -21.34
C LEU A 613 -19.56 -2.10 -21.28
N CYS A 614 -20.05 -1.75 -20.08
CA CYS A 614 -21.28 -0.97 -19.89
C CYS A 614 -21.17 0.42 -20.53
N GLU A 615 -20.03 1.09 -20.40
CA GLU A 615 -19.78 2.40 -21.02
C GLU A 615 -19.77 2.34 -22.55
N THR A 616 -19.19 1.30 -23.12
CA THR A 616 -18.95 1.19 -24.56
C THR A 616 -20.10 0.51 -25.31
N GLN A 617 -20.89 -0.30 -24.61
CA GLN A 617 -21.96 -1.11 -25.18
C GLN A 617 -23.27 -1.03 -24.38
N SER A 618 -23.67 0.18 -24.00
CA SER A 618 -24.85 0.48 -23.17
C SER A 618 -26.19 -0.04 -23.70
N GLY A 619 -26.26 -0.45 -24.98
CA GLY A 619 -27.44 -1.10 -25.58
C GLY A 619 -27.69 -2.54 -25.07
N HIS A 620 -26.74 -3.13 -24.34
CA HIS A 620 -26.82 -4.49 -23.80
C HIS A 620 -27.09 -4.45 -22.29
N ALA A 621 -28.37 -4.25 -21.92
CA ALA A 621 -28.81 -4.14 -20.51
C ALA A 621 -28.36 -5.32 -19.61
N GLU A 622 -28.14 -6.49 -20.21
CA GLU A 622 -27.67 -7.69 -19.53
C GLU A 622 -26.30 -7.51 -18.84
N TYR A 623 -25.43 -6.64 -19.36
CA TYR A 623 -24.11 -6.39 -18.76
C TYR A 623 -24.17 -5.39 -17.60
N CYS A 624 -25.11 -4.43 -17.68
CA CYS A 624 -25.29 -3.45 -16.61
C CYS A 624 -25.95 -4.06 -15.35
N LEU A 625 -26.81 -5.06 -15.51
CA LEU A 625 -27.45 -5.76 -14.38
C LEU A 625 -26.46 -6.54 -13.53
N LEU A 626 -25.37 -7.04 -14.11
CA LEU A 626 -24.32 -7.79 -13.40
C LEU A 626 -23.39 -6.88 -12.59
N TYR A 627 -23.25 -5.62 -13.00
CA TYR A 627 -22.49 -4.60 -12.28
C TYR A 627 -23.26 -4.02 -11.09
N THR A 628 -24.59 -3.98 -11.18
CA THR A 628 -25.47 -3.37 -10.17
C THR A 628 -26.05 -4.37 -9.16
N SER A 629 -25.88 -5.68 -9.35
CA SER A 629 -26.27 -6.65 -8.34
C SER A 629 -25.26 -6.59 -7.19
N ASP A 630 -25.70 -6.19 -6.01
CA ASP A 630 -25.05 -6.05 -4.70
C ASP A 630 -23.76 -6.90 -4.51
N ALA A 631 -22.69 -6.54 -5.20
CA ALA A 631 -21.37 -7.16 -5.03
C ALA A 631 -20.54 -6.39 -4.00
#